data_928d4560a56803b9e97c8b9124ef6433
#
_entry.id   928d4560a56803b9e97c8b9124ef6433
#
_cell.length_a   1.000
_cell.length_b   1.000
_cell.length_c   1.000
_cell.angle_alpha   90.00
_cell.angle_beta   90.00
_cell.angle_gamma   90.00
#
_symmetry.space_group_name_H-M   'P 1'
#
loop_
_entity.id
_entity.type
_entity.pdbx_description
1 polymer ?
#
loop_
_entity_poly.entity_id
_entity_poly.type
_entity_poly.pdbx_seq_one_letter_code
_entity_poly.pdbx_strand_id
1 'polypeptide(L)'
;MRVWSLLSLFALLCLPPSSTAQARWVTISNENGQRIEVDTADVGITGSGHITLWWRLSYRVPHSIPSSVSPTTMVRWSSMTEHEEINCHEDETRIIQQTSYNAAGDAVDVIKLDSLSSFDTPTPDSVVELVMQWACKHL
;
A
#
# COMPACT_ATOMS: atom_id res chain seq x y z
N MET A 1 17.60 -30.63 62.21
CA MET A 1 16.64 -30.62 61.10
C MET A 1 16.74 -29.23 60.45
N ARG A 2 17.36 -29.13 59.27
CA ARG A 2 17.49 -27.86 58.53
C ARG A 2 16.60 -27.93 57.29
N VAL A 3 15.56 -27.12 57.27
CA VAL A 3 14.62 -26.97 56.15
C VAL A 3 15.21 -25.91 55.20
N TRP A 4 15.58 -26.33 54.01
CA TRP A 4 16.01 -25.38 52.97
C TRP A 4 14.80 -25.03 52.11
N SER A 5 14.39 -23.76 52.22
CA SER A 5 13.36 -23.15 51.36
C SER A 5 14.00 -22.82 50.01
N LEU A 6 13.58 -23.52 48.96
CA LEU A 6 13.89 -23.17 47.58
C LEU A 6 12.92 -22.07 47.10
N LEU A 7 13.39 -20.85 47.07
CA LEU A 7 12.72 -19.75 46.37
C LEU A 7 12.97 -19.88 44.86
N SER A 8 11.99 -20.42 44.15
CA SER A 8 11.98 -20.41 42.69
C SER A 8 11.59 -18.99 42.19
N LEU A 9 12.62 -18.30 41.68
CA LEU A 9 12.47 -16.97 41.03
C LEU A 9 11.91 -17.18 39.63
N PHE A 10 10.59 -17.02 39.46
CA PHE A 10 9.94 -16.98 38.15
C PHE A 10 10.25 -15.61 37.52
N ALA A 11 11.27 -15.57 36.68
CA ALA A 11 11.54 -14.40 35.80
C ALA A 11 10.52 -14.43 34.65
N LEU A 12 9.44 -13.68 34.79
CA LEU A 12 8.46 -13.46 33.73
C LEU A 12 9.14 -12.59 32.66
N LEU A 13 9.58 -13.20 31.57
CA LEU A 13 10.07 -12.51 30.38
C LEU A 13 8.91 -11.77 29.72
N CYS A 14 8.72 -10.50 30.06
CA CYS A 14 7.88 -9.57 29.31
C CYS A 14 8.56 -9.30 27.96
N LEU A 15 8.21 -10.09 26.94
CA LEU A 15 8.52 -9.75 25.55
C LEU A 15 7.68 -8.51 25.20
N PRO A 16 8.27 -7.41 24.70
CA PRO A 16 7.49 -6.28 24.23
C PRO A 16 6.61 -6.76 23.08
N PRO A 17 5.34 -6.35 23.01
CA PRO A 17 4.51 -6.64 21.86
C PRO A 17 5.19 -6.04 20.63
N SER A 18 5.43 -6.86 19.61
CA SER A 18 5.86 -6.37 18.29
C SER A 18 4.73 -5.48 17.78
N SER A 19 4.90 -4.17 17.87
CA SER A 19 3.98 -3.21 17.26
C SER A 19 4.12 -3.34 15.74
N THR A 20 3.29 -4.17 15.13
CA THR A 20 3.06 -4.10 13.68
C THR A 20 2.49 -2.70 13.43
N ALA A 21 3.22 -1.87 12.69
CA ALA A 21 2.72 -0.56 12.27
C ALA A 21 1.37 -0.79 11.58
N GLN A 22 0.30 -0.33 12.22
CA GLN A 22 -1.04 -0.46 11.65
C GLN A 22 -1.19 0.60 10.58
N ALA A 23 -1.57 0.18 9.36
CA ALA A 23 -1.82 1.06 8.23
C ALA A 23 -2.74 2.22 8.64
N ARG A 24 -2.30 3.45 8.37
CA ARG A 24 -3.08 4.65 8.65
C ARG A 24 -3.49 5.31 7.33
N TRP A 25 -4.63 4.87 6.83
CA TRP A 25 -5.19 5.36 5.59
C TRP A 25 -5.77 6.76 5.75
N VAL A 26 -5.24 7.70 4.99
CA VAL A 26 -5.73 9.08 4.90
C VAL A 26 -6.43 9.25 3.57
N THR A 27 -7.70 9.63 3.59
CA THR A 27 -8.48 9.91 2.38
C THR A 27 -8.00 11.22 1.76
N ILE A 28 -7.54 11.17 0.51
CA ILE A 28 -7.10 12.35 -0.25
C ILE A 28 -8.12 12.79 -1.29
N SER A 29 -9.03 11.89 -1.71
CA SER A 29 -10.19 12.21 -2.56
C SER A 29 -11.33 11.24 -2.27
N ASN A 30 -12.58 11.73 -2.38
CA ASN A 30 -13.81 10.93 -2.27
C ASN A 30 -14.90 11.53 -3.16
N GLU A 31 -14.75 11.31 -4.45
CA GLU A 31 -15.60 11.92 -5.47
C GLU A 31 -16.07 10.88 -6.50
N ASN A 32 -17.19 11.13 -7.15
CA ASN A 32 -17.71 10.32 -8.26
C ASN A 32 -17.82 8.81 -7.97
N GLY A 33 -18.05 8.45 -6.70
CA GLY A 33 -18.09 7.03 -6.29
C GLY A 33 -16.74 6.34 -6.17
N GLN A 34 -15.65 7.09 -6.27
CA GLN A 34 -14.27 6.67 -6.03
C GLN A 34 -13.78 7.26 -4.72
N ARG A 35 -13.01 6.48 -3.97
CA ARG A 35 -12.26 6.96 -2.81
C ARG A 35 -10.80 6.57 -2.96
N ILE A 36 -9.93 7.56 -2.80
CA ILE A 36 -8.49 7.43 -2.88
C ILE A 36 -7.90 7.73 -1.51
N GLU A 37 -7.06 6.82 -1.04
CA GLU A 37 -6.44 6.90 0.29
C GLU A 37 -4.97 6.54 0.21
N VAL A 38 -4.15 7.18 1.03
CA VAL A 38 -2.70 6.93 1.15
C VAL A 38 -2.41 6.38 2.54
N ASP A 39 -1.55 5.36 2.63
CA ASP A 39 -1.05 4.86 3.91
C ASP A 39 0.10 5.73 4.40
N THR A 40 -0.14 6.51 5.43
CA THR A 40 0.87 7.39 6.02
C THR A 40 1.72 6.70 7.10
N ALA A 41 1.46 5.44 7.41
CA ALA A 41 2.25 4.67 8.36
C ALA A 41 3.38 3.87 7.70
N ASP A 42 3.29 3.61 6.39
CA ASP A 42 4.29 2.87 5.60
C ASP A 42 4.81 3.73 4.44
N VAL A 43 5.49 4.81 4.81
CA VAL A 43 6.16 5.72 3.87
C VAL A 43 7.66 5.52 3.99
N GLY A 44 8.32 5.26 2.86
CA GLY A 44 9.78 5.11 2.77
C GLY A 44 10.43 6.22 1.96
N ILE A 45 11.73 6.40 2.18
CA ILE A 45 12.58 7.22 1.32
C ILE A 45 13.70 6.33 0.80
N THR A 46 13.86 6.25 -0.50
CA THR A 46 14.92 5.47 -1.13
C THR A 46 16.29 6.15 -1.00
N GLY A 47 17.36 5.42 -1.31
CA GLY A 47 18.72 5.98 -1.35
C GLY A 47 18.89 7.11 -2.37
N SER A 48 18.02 7.19 -3.39
CA SER A 48 17.98 8.28 -4.38
C SER A 48 17.11 9.47 -3.95
N GLY A 49 16.46 9.38 -2.79
CA GLY A 49 15.59 10.43 -2.26
C GLY A 49 14.15 10.37 -2.79
N HIS A 50 13.77 9.30 -3.49
CA HIS A 50 12.40 9.12 -3.94
C HIS A 50 11.52 8.64 -2.78
N ILE A 51 10.24 9.00 -2.80
CA ILE A 51 9.23 8.56 -1.84
C ILE A 51 8.70 7.20 -2.28
N THR A 52 8.56 6.24 -1.36
CA THR A 52 7.78 5.02 -1.57
C THR A 52 6.59 5.01 -0.64
N LEU A 53 5.42 4.67 -1.15
CA LEU A 53 4.19 4.61 -0.36
C LEU A 53 3.20 3.61 -0.93
N TRP A 54 2.26 3.20 -0.09
CA TRP A 54 1.07 2.49 -0.51
C TRP A 54 -0.10 3.45 -0.62
N TRP A 55 -0.89 3.29 -1.67
CA TRP A 55 -2.18 3.95 -1.80
C TRP A 55 -3.24 2.95 -2.23
N ARG A 56 -4.50 3.29 -2.04
CA ARG A 56 -5.63 2.46 -2.47
C ARG A 56 -6.72 3.28 -3.12
N LEU A 57 -7.33 2.66 -4.12
CA LEU A 57 -8.52 3.14 -4.80
C LEU A 57 -9.66 2.18 -4.50
N SER A 58 -10.81 2.71 -4.08
CA SER A 58 -12.02 1.94 -3.86
C SER A 58 -13.17 2.52 -4.67
N TYR A 59 -13.97 1.63 -5.25
CA TYR A 59 -15.16 2.00 -6.03
C TYR A 59 -16.42 1.58 -5.30
N ARG A 60 -17.45 2.43 -5.34
CA ARG A 60 -18.78 2.09 -4.82
C ARG A 60 -19.44 0.97 -5.63
N VAL A 61 -19.20 0.94 -6.94
CA VAL A 61 -19.71 -0.08 -7.85
C VAL A 61 -18.53 -0.85 -8.42
N PRO A 62 -18.51 -2.20 -8.32
CA PRO A 62 -17.40 -2.99 -8.85
C PRO A 62 -17.24 -2.82 -10.37
N HIS A 63 -15.99 -2.78 -10.81
CA HIS A 63 -15.57 -2.72 -12.21
C HIS A 63 -15.16 -4.10 -12.72
N SER A 64 -15.17 -4.26 -14.05
CA SER A 64 -14.62 -5.46 -14.71
C SER A 64 -13.43 -5.06 -15.57
N ILE A 65 -12.30 -5.71 -15.36
CA ILE A 65 -11.07 -5.49 -16.14
C ILE A 65 -10.54 -6.81 -16.67
N PRO A 66 -9.77 -6.82 -17.77
CA PRO A 66 -9.01 -8.00 -18.17
C PRO A 66 -8.04 -8.42 -17.06
N SER A 67 -7.90 -9.72 -16.85
CA SER A 67 -6.89 -10.25 -15.92
C SER A 67 -5.49 -10.02 -16.47
N SER A 68 -4.52 -9.70 -15.59
CA SER A 68 -3.11 -9.61 -15.95
C SER A 68 -2.51 -10.95 -16.39
N VAL A 69 -3.08 -12.07 -15.93
CA VAL A 69 -2.64 -13.43 -16.31
C VAL A 69 -3.26 -13.92 -17.60
N SER A 70 -4.51 -13.51 -17.87
CA SER A 70 -5.27 -13.95 -19.06
C SER A 70 -6.14 -12.82 -19.59
N PRO A 71 -5.69 -12.09 -20.63
CA PRO A 71 -6.42 -10.92 -21.16
C PRO A 71 -7.84 -11.20 -21.65
N THR A 72 -8.18 -12.47 -21.94
CA THR A 72 -9.52 -12.90 -22.34
C THR A 72 -10.45 -13.15 -21.14
N THR A 73 -9.91 -13.18 -19.92
CA THR A 73 -10.67 -13.40 -18.69
C THR A 73 -10.93 -12.07 -18.01
N MET A 74 -12.21 -11.74 -17.79
CA MET A 74 -12.58 -10.55 -17.06
C MET A 74 -12.66 -10.86 -15.55
N VAL A 75 -12.01 -10.04 -14.75
CA VAL A 75 -12.11 -10.09 -13.28
C VAL A 75 -12.91 -8.89 -12.77
N ARG A 76 -13.81 -9.14 -11.80
CA ARG A 76 -14.55 -8.07 -11.13
C ARG A 76 -13.78 -7.65 -9.88
N TRP A 77 -13.50 -6.38 -9.80
CA TRP A 77 -12.83 -5.78 -8.66
C TRP A 77 -13.56 -4.54 -8.15
N SER A 78 -13.43 -4.25 -6.88
CA SER A 78 -14.05 -3.10 -6.21
C SER A 78 -13.02 -2.18 -5.56
N SER A 79 -11.82 -2.67 -5.32
CA SER A 79 -10.71 -1.88 -4.81
C SER A 79 -9.38 -2.41 -5.31
N MET A 80 -8.37 -1.55 -5.31
CA MET A 80 -6.99 -1.94 -5.54
C MET A 80 -6.06 -1.23 -4.56
N THR A 81 -4.94 -1.85 -4.26
CA THR A 81 -3.80 -1.23 -3.60
C THR A 81 -2.63 -1.19 -4.56
N GLU A 82 -1.87 -0.12 -4.48
CA GLU A 82 -0.66 0.04 -5.26
C GLU A 82 0.50 0.50 -4.38
N HIS A 83 1.66 -0.13 -4.57
CA HIS A 83 2.92 0.32 -4.02
C HIS A 83 3.65 1.07 -5.12
N GLU A 84 3.98 2.31 -4.86
CA GLU A 84 4.52 3.21 -5.85
C GLU A 84 5.79 3.88 -5.35
N GLU A 85 6.72 4.14 -6.26
CA GLU A 85 7.89 4.99 -6.03
C GLU A 85 7.72 6.28 -6.82
N ILE A 86 7.92 7.41 -6.14
CA ILE A 86 7.64 8.76 -6.64
C ILE A 86 8.92 9.58 -6.62
N ASN A 87 9.30 10.11 -7.78
CA ASN A 87 10.38 11.08 -7.95
C ASN A 87 9.79 12.49 -8.06
N CYS A 88 9.70 13.20 -6.95
CA CYS A 88 9.13 14.55 -6.90
C CYS A 88 9.97 15.61 -7.64
N HIS A 89 11.22 15.31 -7.97
CA HIS A 89 12.08 16.26 -8.68
C HIS A 89 11.79 16.28 -10.17
N GLU A 90 11.49 15.12 -10.74
CA GLU A 90 11.25 14.96 -12.18
C GLU A 90 9.74 14.79 -12.51
N ASP A 91 8.85 14.82 -11.50
CA ASP A 91 7.42 14.57 -11.63
C ASP A 91 7.11 13.22 -12.30
N GLU A 92 7.81 12.18 -11.85
CA GLU A 92 7.69 10.82 -12.37
C GLU A 92 7.35 9.82 -11.28
N THR A 93 6.68 8.74 -11.68
CA THR A 93 6.36 7.63 -10.78
C THR A 93 6.65 6.29 -11.45
N ARG A 94 6.80 5.24 -10.62
CA ARG A 94 6.79 3.85 -11.10
C ARG A 94 6.04 2.95 -10.13
N ILE A 95 5.30 2.03 -10.71
CA ILE A 95 4.59 1.01 -9.95
C ILE A 95 5.57 -0.09 -9.55
N ILE A 96 5.60 -0.43 -8.26
CA ILE A 96 6.36 -1.56 -7.72
C ILE A 96 5.46 -2.79 -7.64
N GLN A 97 4.24 -2.63 -7.13
CA GLN A 97 3.26 -3.70 -6.99
C GLN A 97 1.84 -3.15 -7.07
N GLN A 98 0.94 -3.92 -7.68
CA GLN A 98 -0.49 -3.63 -7.69
C GLN A 98 -1.26 -4.90 -7.31
N THR A 99 -2.30 -4.76 -6.51
CA THR A 99 -3.21 -5.85 -6.16
C THR A 99 -4.65 -5.36 -6.26
N SER A 100 -5.46 -6.07 -7.04
CA SER A 100 -6.90 -5.82 -7.18
C SER A 100 -7.70 -6.78 -6.33
N TYR A 101 -8.76 -6.30 -5.69
CA TYR A 101 -9.60 -7.05 -4.76
C TYR A 101 -11.07 -7.03 -5.20
N ASN A 102 -11.76 -8.15 -5.00
CA ASN A 102 -13.21 -8.22 -5.17
C ASN A 102 -13.96 -7.54 -4.00
N ALA A 103 -15.30 -7.53 -4.06
CA ALA A 103 -16.13 -6.94 -3.01
C ALA A 103 -16.07 -7.67 -1.67
N ALA A 104 -15.61 -8.93 -1.64
CA ALA A 104 -15.40 -9.70 -0.42
C ALA A 104 -14.02 -9.43 0.23
N GLY A 105 -13.13 -8.70 -0.48
CA GLY A 105 -11.77 -8.41 -0.03
C GLY A 105 -10.74 -9.46 -0.45
N ASP A 106 -11.11 -10.42 -1.31
CA ASP A 106 -10.16 -11.39 -1.84
C ASP A 106 -9.35 -10.78 -2.98
N ALA A 107 -8.04 -11.05 -3.02
CA ALA A 107 -7.20 -10.65 -4.13
C ALA A 107 -7.59 -11.44 -5.39
N VAL A 108 -7.93 -10.73 -6.46
CA VAL A 108 -8.36 -11.32 -7.75
C VAL A 108 -7.34 -11.13 -8.86
N ASP A 109 -6.41 -10.18 -8.69
CA ASP A 109 -5.31 -9.95 -9.61
C ASP A 109 -4.12 -9.34 -8.87
N VAL A 110 -2.90 -9.80 -9.17
CA VAL A 110 -1.66 -9.31 -8.55
C VAL A 110 -0.61 -9.11 -9.60
N ILE A 111 -0.11 -7.89 -9.71
CA ILE A 111 0.99 -7.51 -10.59
C ILE A 111 2.17 -7.10 -9.73
N LYS A 112 3.33 -7.73 -9.95
CA LYS A 112 4.61 -7.34 -9.36
C LYS A 112 5.53 -6.95 -10.49
N LEU A 113 5.95 -5.69 -10.49
CA LEU A 113 6.79 -5.14 -11.55
C LEU A 113 8.25 -5.04 -11.15
N ASP A 114 8.55 -5.18 -9.87
CA ASP A 114 9.90 -5.12 -9.30
C ASP A 114 10.74 -3.95 -9.86
N SER A 115 12.05 -4.16 -9.99
CA SER A 115 12.99 -3.18 -10.54
C SER A 115 12.93 -2.98 -12.08
N LEU A 116 12.00 -3.66 -12.76
CA LEU A 116 11.88 -3.63 -14.22
C LEU A 116 10.94 -2.53 -14.73
N SER A 117 10.12 -1.93 -13.87
CA SER A 117 9.27 -0.80 -14.28
C SER A 117 10.13 0.46 -14.44
N SER A 118 9.95 1.15 -15.57
CA SER A 118 10.52 2.48 -15.79
C SER A 118 9.76 3.52 -14.99
N PHE A 119 10.40 4.65 -14.72
CA PHE A 119 9.69 5.85 -14.31
C PHE A 119 8.99 6.47 -15.51
N ASP A 120 7.76 6.91 -15.31
CA ASP A 120 6.94 7.56 -16.30
C ASP A 120 6.22 8.77 -15.68
N THR A 121 6.02 9.83 -16.46
CA THR A 121 5.19 10.97 -16.05
C THR A 121 3.74 10.54 -16.00
N PRO A 122 3.02 10.71 -14.89
CA PRO A 122 1.60 10.38 -14.80
C PRO A 122 0.77 11.13 -15.84
N THR A 123 -0.27 10.46 -16.34
CA THR A 123 -1.24 11.14 -17.20
C THR A 123 -1.94 12.26 -16.42
N PRO A 124 -2.06 13.47 -17.00
CA PRO A 124 -2.78 14.56 -16.36
C PRO A 124 -4.20 14.18 -15.93
N ASP A 125 -4.64 14.68 -14.78
CA ASP A 125 -5.93 14.40 -14.15
C ASP A 125 -6.17 12.93 -13.78
N SER A 126 -5.10 12.11 -13.75
CA SER A 126 -5.18 10.72 -13.30
C SER A 126 -5.11 10.60 -11.77
N VAL A 127 -5.55 9.43 -11.26
CA VAL A 127 -5.43 9.09 -9.84
C VAL A 127 -3.95 9.08 -9.40
N VAL A 128 -3.06 8.58 -10.25
CA VAL A 128 -1.61 8.50 -9.98
C VAL A 128 -1.03 9.89 -9.85
N GLU A 129 -1.38 10.82 -10.73
CA GLU A 129 -0.95 12.22 -10.62
C GLU A 129 -1.42 12.86 -9.30
N LEU A 130 -2.69 12.63 -8.92
CA LEU A 130 -3.23 13.13 -7.65
C LEU A 130 -2.46 12.59 -6.44
N VAL A 131 -2.13 11.30 -6.43
CA VAL A 131 -1.33 10.66 -5.37
C VAL A 131 0.07 11.25 -5.33
N MET A 132 0.74 11.39 -6.48
CA MET A 132 2.06 12.01 -6.60
C MET A 132 2.07 13.44 -6.06
N GLN A 133 1.16 14.28 -6.53
CA GLN A 133 1.07 15.68 -6.09
C GLN A 133 0.80 15.78 -4.58
N TRP A 134 -0.05 14.91 -4.04
CA TRP A 134 -0.31 14.86 -2.61
C TRP A 134 0.94 14.46 -1.84
N ALA A 135 1.63 13.39 -2.26
CA ALA A 135 2.84 12.90 -1.61
C ALA A 135 3.94 13.97 -1.60
N CYS A 136 4.25 14.56 -2.76
CA CYS A 136 5.30 15.58 -2.90
C CYS A 136 5.03 16.86 -2.11
N LYS A 137 3.77 17.10 -1.74
CA LYS A 137 3.38 18.28 -0.94
C LYS A 137 3.38 18.02 0.56
N HIS A 138 3.15 16.79 1.01
CA HIS A 138 2.83 16.48 2.41
C HIS A 138 3.83 15.58 3.10
N LEU A 139 4.72 14.92 2.35
CA LEU A 139 5.75 14.04 2.84
C LEU A 139 7.15 14.60 2.60
#